data_5f5c8952ab5ef0cd34eada60c6b902cf
#
_entry.id   5f5c8952ab5ef0cd34eada60c6b902cf
#
_cell.length_a   1.000
_cell.length_b   1.000
_cell.length_c   1.000
_cell.angle_alpha   90.00
_cell.angle_beta   90.00
_cell.angle_gamma   90.00
#
_symmetry.space_group_name_H-M   'P 1'
#
loop_
_entity.id
_entity.type
_entity.pdbx_description
1 polymer ?
#
loop_
_entity_poly.entity_id
_entity_poly.type
_entity_poly.pdbx_seq_one_letter_code
_entity_poly.pdbx_strand_id
1 'polypeptide(L)'
;MYQSAFIRTIRSHAWGVALPFLIMGLSIRGATAQEAGQQDVAASSIADHDMAHMSGHMYMTVLRPPKADDRRKADTLVAAAKAAMAPYQDYRKALADGYEIFLPKIPQPQYHFTKYAYALEARSHFDALKPTSLLYKKTDDGGYRLVGAMYTDRVDATEDELNERIPLSIARWHQHINFCKAPPGQKAAYFGPDAKFGLRGSIATQGACEAAQGKFYPHVFGWMVHVYPYETDPKNIWSTNDDDQGHDNMDHSAMPGMNMQ
;
A
#
# COMPACT_ATOMS: atom_id res chain seq x y z
N MET A 1 29.29 66.86 -5.83
CA MET A 1 29.79 67.06 -4.44
C MET A 1 29.97 65.67 -3.87
N TYR A 2 31.18 65.16 -3.90
CA TYR A 2 32.16 65.03 -2.83
C TYR A 2 31.59 64.30 -1.61
N GLN A 3 32.04 63.26 -1.04
CA GLN A 3 33.35 62.58 -0.76
C GLN A 3 32.94 61.40 0.14
N SER A 4 33.61 60.40 0.51
CA SER A 4 34.99 59.94 0.41
C SER A 4 35.05 58.53 1.01
N ALA A 5 35.97 57.73 0.52
CA ALA A 5 36.35 56.40 1.00
C ALA A 5 36.92 56.43 2.42
N PHE A 6 36.72 55.33 3.16
CA PHE A 6 37.60 54.94 4.24
C PHE A 6 37.91 53.43 4.17
N ILE A 7 39.08 53.15 3.66
CA ILE A 7 39.74 51.84 3.73
C ILE A 7 40.31 51.72 5.16
N ARG A 8 39.95 50.68 5.90
CA ARG A 8 40.70 50.25 7.09
C ARG A 8 41.21 48.83 6.88
N THR A 9 42.47 48.79 6.58
CA THR A 9 43.38 47.63 6.64
C THR A 9 43.48 47.15 8.08
N ILE A 10 43.13 45.91 8.37
CA ILE A 10 43.47 45.26 9.64
C ILE A 10 44.36 44.05 9.32
N ARG A 11 45.53 44.10 9.87
CA ARG A 11 46.60 43.12 9.78
C ARG A 11 46.22 41.77 10.36
N SER A 12 46.56 40.74 9.63
CA SER A 12 46.60 39.35 10.02
C SER A 12 47.55 39.08 11.19
N HIS A 13 47.08 38.48 12.24
CA HIS A 13 47.90 37.73 13.18
C HIS A 13 47.52 36.25 13.04
N ALA A 14 48.45 35.52 12.45
CA ALA A 14 48.43 34.07 12.41
C ALA A 14 48.79 33.52 13.80
N TRP A 15 47.86 32.85 14.42
CA TRP A 15 48.14 31.92 15.53
C TRP A 15 47.75 30.54 15.08
N GLY A 16 48.76 29.74 14.83
CA GLY A 16 48.59 28.31 14.53
C GLY A 16 48.15 27.57 15.79
N VAL A 17 47.00 27.00 15.74
CA VAL A 17 46.57 25.95 16.68
C VAL A 17 46.45 24.66 15.89
N ALA A 18 47.44 23.78 16.09
CA ALA A 18 47.38 22.42 15.59
C ALA A 18 46.32 21.66 16.38
N LEU A 19 45.21 21.34 15.73
CA LEU A 19 44.26 20.32 16.26
C LEU A 19 44.69 18.94 15.75
N PRO A 20 44.78 17.93 16.62
CA PRO A 20 44.97 16.56 16.16
C PRO A 20 43.72 16.06 15.46
N PHE A 21 43.87 15.61 14.22
CA PHE A 21 42.85 14.87 13.49
C PHE A 21 42.60 13.54 14.22
N LEU A 22 41.51 13.49 14.97
CA LEU A 22 40.93 12.22 15.43
C LEU A 22 40.24 11.58 14.24
N ILE A 23 40.92 10.63 13.61
CA ILE A 23 40.32 9.78 12.56
C ILE A 23 39.29 8.87 13.28
N MET A 24 38.06 9.32 13.35
CA MET A 24 36.94 8.46 13.73
C MET A 24 36.69 7.51 12.54
N GLY A 25 37.26 6.31 12.63
CA GLY A 25 37.02 5.22 11.69
C GLY A 25 35.51 4.93 11.68
N LEU A 26 34.85 5.38 10.61
CA LEU A 26 33.47 4.99 10.33
C LEU A 26 33.53 3.52 9.93
N SER A 27 33.30 2.64 10.92
CA SER A 27 33.05 1.23 10.66
C SER A 27 31.73 1.14 9.91
N ILE A 28 31.81 1.08 8.58
CA ILE A 28 30.70 0.63 7.75
C ILE A 28 30.51 -0.84 8.14
N ARG A 29 29.56 -1.11 9.05
CA ARG A 29 29.07 -2.46 9.26
C ARG A 29 28.36 -2.83 7.96
N GLY A 30 29.04 -3.60 7.12
CA GLY A 30 28.40 -4.29 6.03
C GLY A 30 27.25 -5.14 6.62
N ALA A 31 26.06 -5.00 6.10
CA ALA A 31 24.97 -5.90 6.39
C ALA A 31 25.49 -7.32 6.13
N THR A 32 25.58 -8.11 7.19
CA THR A 32 26.11 -9.47 7.09
C THR A 32 25.05 -10.33 6.43
N ALA A 33 25.48 -11.37 5.72
CA ALA A 33 24.58 -12.38 5.14
C ALA A 33 23.56 -12.97 6.14
N GLN A 34 23.81 -12.76 7.42
CA GLN A 34 22.97 -13.19 8.53
C GLN A 34 21.70 -12.31 8.71
N GLU A 35 21.76 -11.01 8.38
CA GLU A 35 20.58 -10.15 8.40
C GLU A 35 19.65 -10.41 7.20
N ALA A 36 20.22 -10.73 6.03
CA ALA A 36 19.45 -11.20 4.88
C ALA A 36 18.75 -12.53 5.17
N GLY A 37 19.45 -13.48 5.83
CA GLY A 37 18.87 -14.76 6.24
C GLY A 37 17.77 -14.62 7.31
N GLN A 38 17.85 -13.64 8.21
CA GLN A 38 16.80 -13.37 9.18
C GLN A 38 15.54 -12.76 8.56
N GLN A 39 15.68 -11.95 7.50
CA GLN A 39 14.52 -11.44 6.75
C GLN A 39 13.84 -12.53 5.93
N ASP A 40 14.58 -13.45 5.33
CA ASP A 40 14.03 -14.61 4.63
C ASP A 40 13.32 -15.59 5.59
N VAL A 41 13.88 -15.80 6.78
CA VAL A 41 13.27 -16.64 7.84
C VAL A 41 12.01 -15.95 8.39
N ALA A 42 12.00 -14.62 8.56
CA ALA A 42 10.80 -13.88 8.99
C ALA A 42 9.71 -13.92 7.92
N ALA A 43 10.04 -13.73 6.65
CA ALA A 43 9.10 -13.86 5.54
C ALA A 43 8.58 -15.29 5.40
N SER A 44 9.45 -16.29 5.59
CA SER A 44 9.09 -17.72 5.57
C SER A 44 8.26 -18.13 6.78
N SER A 45 8.58 -17.63 7.99
CA SER A 45 7.81 -17.94 9.21
C SER A 45 6.42 -17.30 9.23
N ILE A 46 6.26 -16.16 8.57
CA ILE A 46 4.94 -15.56 8.33
C ILE A 46 4.15 -16.44 7.36
N ALA A 47 4.80 -17.01 6.34
CA ALA A 47 4.15 -17.90 5.38
C ALA A 47 3.68 -19.22 6.00
N ASP A 48 4.36 -19.72 7.05
CA ASP A 48 4.01 -20.99 7.70
C ASP A 48 2.86 -20.88 8.72
N HIS A 49 2.56 -19.69 9.24
CA HIS A 49 1.61 -19.56 10.35
C HIS A 49 0.14 -19.38 9.96
N ASP A 50 -0.19 -18.97 8.73
CA ASP A 50 -1.58 -18.83 8.35
C ASP A 50 -1.82 -18.76 6.83
N MET A 51 -1.63 -19.88 6.15
CA MET A 51 -1.85 -20.03 4.69
C MET A 51 -3.29 -19.65 4.25
N ALA A 52 -4.24 -19.60 5.19
CA ALA A 52 -5.63 -19.23 4.92
C ALA A 52 -5.83 -17.71 4.73
N HIS A 53 -4.84 -16.89 5.10
CA HIS A 53 -4.94 -15.43 5.06
C HIS A 53 -3.91 -14.75 4.15
N MET A 54 -3.09 -15.55 3.44
CA MET A 54 -2.01 -15.03 2.61
C MET A 54 -2.07 -15.59 1.18
N SER A 55 -2.15 -14.69 0.21
CA SER A 55 -1.64 -14.99 -1.13
C SER A 55 -0.14 -14.70 -1.16
N GLY A 56 0.60 -15.22 -2.14
CA GLY A 56 2.03 -14.94 -2.26
C GLY A 56 2.39 -13.44 -2.31
N HIS A 57 1.42 -12.57 -2.54
CA HIS A 57 1.59 -11.11 -2.69
C HIS A 57 0.71 -10.26 -1.78
N MET A 58 -0.04 -10.87 -0.86
CA MET A 58 -0.92 -10.15 0.06
C MET A 58 -0.82 -10.75 1.45
N TYR A 59 -0.65 -9.90 2.44
CA TYR A 59 -0.77 -10.24 3.86
C TYR A 59 -1.97 -9.50 4.45
N MET A 60 -2.84 -10.23 5.17
CA MET A 60 -4.04 -9.66 5.80
C MET A 60 -4.04 -9.89 7.31
N THR A 61 -4.58 -8.92 8.05
CA THR A 61 -4.82 -9.10 9.49
C THR A 61 -5.87 -10.18 9.76
N VAL A 62 -5.75 -10.85 10.89
CA VAL A 62 -6.73 -11.83 11.36
C VAL A 62 -7.93 -11.09 11.98
N LEU A 63 -9.16 -11.59 11.73
CA LEU A 63 -10.34 -11.06 12.42
C LEU A 63 -10.26 -11.36 13.91
N ARG A 64 -10.56 -10.36 14.74
CA ARG A 64 -10.60 -10.46 16.20
C ARG A 64 -12.03 -10.72 16.70
N PRO A 65 -12.20 -11.30 17.90
CA PRO A 65 -13.49 -11.36 18.56
C PRO A 65 -14.12 -9.96 18.68
N PRO A 66 -15.43 -9.80 18.40
CA PRO A 66 -16.09 -8.50 18.44
C PRO A 66 -16.18 -7.95 19.87
N LYS A 67 -15.99 -6.65 20.01
CA LYS A 67 -16.26 -5.87 21.22
C LYS A 67 -17.60 -5.15 21.10
N ALA A 68 -18.19 -4.77 22.24
CA ALA A 68 -19.53 -4.18 22.30
C ALA A 68 -19.73 -2.93 21.40
N ASP A 69 -18.67 -2.13 21.23
CA ASP A 69 -18.74 -0.88 20.47
C ASP A 69 -18.27 -0.97 19.01
N ASP A 70 -17.72 -2.11 18.61
CA ASP A 70 -17.09 -2.25 17.28
C ASP A 70 -18.07 -1.98 16.14
N ARG A 71 -19.26 -2.54 16.23
CA ARG A 71 -20.30 -2.33 15.22
C ARG A 71 -20.68 -0.85 15.09
N ARG A 72 -20.95 -0.18 16.21
CA ARG A 72 -21.30 1.25 16.22
C ARG A 72 -20.16 2.11 15.65
N LYS A 73 -18.91 1.78 16.00
CA LYS A 73 -17.71 2.45 15.46
C LYS A 73 -17.63 2.25 13.94
N ALA A 74 -17.79 1.02 13.47
CA ALA A 74 -17.77 0.72 12.03
C ALA A 74 -18.88 1.44 11.27
N ASP A 75 -20.11 1.46 11.78
CA ASP A 75 -21.25 2.15 11.16
C ASP A 75 -20.98 3.67 11.08
N THR A 76 -20.34 4.27 12.10
CA THR A 76 -19.93 5.67 12.10
C THR A 76 -18.87 5.94 11.03
N LEU A 77 -17.90 5.03 10.87
CA LEU A 77 -16.86 5.13 9.84
C LEU A 77 -17.43 5.02 8.43
N VAL A 78 -18.38 4.10 8.21
CA VAL A 78 -19.10 3.96 6.94
C VAL A 78 -19.85 5.24 6.60
N ALA A 79 -20.55 5.85 7.57
CA ALA A 79 -21.26 7.10 7.38
C ALA A 79 -20.29 8.26 7.05
N ALA A 80 -19.15 8.35 7.74
CA ALA A 80 -18.11 9.34 7.47
C ALA A 80 -17.49 9.14 6.09
N ALA A 81 -17.17 7.91 5.70
CA ALA A 81 -16.67 7.59 4.36
C ALA A 81 -17.67 8.01 3.28
N LYS A 82 -18.96 7.69 3.46
CA LYS A 82 -20.03 8.08 2.55
C LYS A 82 -20.13 9.60 2.40
N ALA A 83 -20.03 10.34 3.50
CA ALA A 83 -20.04 11.81 3.50
C ALA A 83 -18.82 12.37 2.76
N ALA A 84 -17.62 11.83 3.05
CA ALA A 84 -16.38 12.23 2.40
C ALA A 84 -16.39 11.97 0.88
N MET A 85 -17.03 10.88 0.45
CA MET A 85 -17.13 10.48 -0.96
C MET A 85 -18.22 11.24 -1.74
N ALA A 86 -19.22 11.78 -1.07
CA ALA A 86 -20.40 12.39 -1.70
C ALA A 86 -20.07 13.45 -2.77
N PRO A 87 -19.06 14.34 -2.60
CA PRO A 87 -18.69 15.34 -3.61
C PRO A 87 -18.05 14.74 -4.86
N TYR A 88 -17.61 13.49 -4.83
CA TYR A 88 -16.74 12.86 -5.83
C TYR A 88 -17.46 11.85 -6.74
N GLN A 89 -18.80 11.91 -6.81
CA GLN A 89 -19.57 11.16 -7.80
C GLN A 89 -19.15 11.51 -9.24
N ASP A 90 -18.81 12.79 -9.49
CA ASP A 90 -18.04 13.18 -10.66
C ASP A 90 -16.53 13.07 -10.34
N TYR A 91 -15.86 12.11 -10.96
CA TYR A 91 -14.44 11.87 -10.77
C TYR A 91 -13.55 13.07 -11.14
N ARG A 92 -14.04 13.96 -12.01
CA ARG A 92 -13.30 15.17 -12.41
C ARG A 92 -13.11 16.10 -11.22
N LYS A 93 -14.09 16.13 -10.31
CA LYS A 93 -13.96 16.89 -9.07
C LYS A 93 -12.86 16.29 -8.17
N ALA A 94 -12.74 14.98 -8.08
CA ALA A 94 -11.64 14.36 -7.34
C ALA A 94 -10.29 14.79 -7.90
N LEU A 95 -10.13 14.77 -9.23
CA LEU A 95 -8.90 15.24 -9.89
C LEU A 95 -8.64 16.74 -9.61
N ALA A 96 -9.67 17.58 -9.68
CA ALA A 96 -9.57 19.01 -9.39
C ALA A 96 -9.15 19.27 -7.92
N ASP A 97 -9.58 18.42 -6.99
CA ASP A 97 -9.27 18.52 -5.56
C ASP A 97 -7.92 17.84 -5.20
N GLY A 98 -7.13 17.42 -6.20
CA GLY A 98 -5.76 16.92 -6.02
C GLY A 98 -5.65 15.42 -5.75
N TYR A 99 -6.68 14.64 -6.09
CA TYR A 99 -6.52 13.19 -6.24
C TYR A 99 -5.87 12.86 -7.58
N GLU A 100 -4.99 11.89 -7.61
CA GLU A 100 -4.28 11.43 -8.80
C GLU A 100 -4.57 9.96 -9.07
N ILE A 101 -4.77 9.60 -10.34
CA ILE A 101 -5.02 8.21 -10.72
C ILE A 101 -3.72 7.41 -10.57
N PHE A 102 -3.72 6.43 -9.67
CA PHE A 102 -2.59 5.52 -9.53
C PHE A 102 -2.49 4.60 -10.74
N LEU A 103 -1.31 4.57 -11.38
CA LEU A 103 -1.02 3.77 -12.58
C LEU A 103 -2.07 3.91 -13.70
N PRO A 104 -2.36 5.14 -14.20
CA PRO A 104 -3.50 5.39 -15.09
C PRO A 104 -3.40 4.69 -16.45
N LYS A 105 -2.20 4.26 -16.85
CA LYS A 105 -1.94 3.56 -18.14
C LYS A 105 -2.05 2.04 -18.04
N ILE A 106 -2.25 1.51 -16.84
CA ILE A 106 -2.39 0.08 -16.60
C ILE A 106 -3.86 -0.24 -16.40
N PRO A 107 -4.46 -1.15 -17.18
CA PRO A 107 -5.80 -1.63 -16.92
C PRO A 107 -5.91 -2.25 -15.54
N GLN A 108 -6.88 -1.79 -14.76
CA GLN A 108 -7.12 -2.23 -13.39
C GLN A 108 -8.62 -2.52 -13.25
N PRO A 109 -9.01 -3.58 -12.52
CA PRO A 109 -10.43 -3.86 -12.24
C PRO A 109 -11.05 -2.73 -11.41
N GLN A 110 -10.25 -2.10 -10.55
CA GLN A 110 -10.59 -0.95 -9.75
C GLN A 110 -9.43 0.05 -9.72
N TYR A 111 -9.72 1.31 -10.01
CA TYR A 111 -8.75 2.39 -10.03
C TYR A 111 -8.73 3.13 -8.70
N HIS A 112 -7.54 3.37 -8.17
CA HIS A 112 -7.31 4.17 -6.98
C HIS A 112 -7.00 5.61 -7.41
N PHE A 113 -7.86 6.54 -7.04
CA PHE A 113 -7.58 7.97 -7.13
C PHE A 113 -7.02 8.39 -5.78
N THR A 114 -5.71 8.59 -5.71
CA THR A 114 -4.96 8.74 -4.45
C THR A 114 -4.62 10.19 -4.19
N LYS A 115 -4.87 10.66 -2.97
CA LYS A 115 -4.45 11.97 -2.49
C LYS A 115 -3.26 11.79 -1.55
N TYR A 116 -2.05 11.98 -2.07
CA TYR A 116 -0.81 11.69 -1.35
C TYR A 116 -0.65 12.50 -0.07
N ALA A 117 -1.19 13.73 -0.01
CA ALA A 117 -1.21 14.52 1.22
C ALA A 117 -2.00 13.82 2.34
N TYR A 118 -3.13 13.18 2.02
CA TYR A 118 -3.92 12.42 2.98
C TYR A 118 -3.21 11.11 3.38
N ALA A 119 -2.55 10.45 2.44
CA ALA A 119 -1.75 9.27 2.73
C ALA A 119 -0.57 9.59 3.67
N LEU A 120 0.04 10.76 3.54
CA LEU A 120 1.09 11.22 4.44
C LEU A 120 0.55 11.54 5.84
N GLU A 121 -0.57 12.26 5.93
CA GLU A 121 -1.24 12.59 7.19
C GLU A 121 -1.69 11.33 7.94
N ALA A 122 -2.25 10.35 7.22
CA ALA A 122 -2.72 9.09 7.77
C ALA A 122 -1.65 8.28 8.49
N ARG A 123 -0.36 8.53 8.23
CA ARG A 123 0.74 7.86 8.95
C ARG A 123 0.78 8.20 10.44
N SER A 124 0.24 9.33 10.84
CA SER A 124 0.24 9.81 12.24
C SER A 124 -1.15 10.16 12.77
N HIS A 125 -2.10 10.44 11.88
CA HIS A 125 -3.45 10.87 12.26
C HIS A 125 -4.49 10.24 11.35
N PHE A 126 -5.40 9.45 11.91
CA PHE A 126 -6.53 8.88 11.18
C PHE A 126 -7.72 9.82 11.19
N ASP A 127 -8.21 10.17 10.00
CA ASP A 127 -9.43 10.95 9.80
C ASP A 127 -10.33 10.25 8.78
N ALA A 128 -11.48 9.77 9.23
CA ALA A 128 -12.44 9.07 8.39
C ALA A 128 -13.05 9.97 7.28
N LEU A 129 -12.93 11.30 7.41
CA LEU A 129 -13.35 12.25 6.37
C LEU A 129 -12.27 12.49 5.30
N LYS A 130 -11.08 11.91 5.49
CA LYS A 130 -9.94 12.04 4.57
C LYS A 130 -9.50 10.69 4.02
N PRO A 131 -10.31 10.01 3.20
CA PRO A 131 -9.88 8.77 2.56
C PRO A 131 -8.62 9.02 1.73
N THR A 132 -7.63 8.16 1.89
CA THR A 132 -6.36 8.29 1.17
C THR A 132 -6.50 8.00 -0.32
N SER A 133 -7.49 7.16 -0.67
CA SER A 133 -7.89 7.00 -2.07
C SER A 133 -9.40 6.88 -2.19
N LEU A 134 -9.90 7.36 -3.31
CA LEU A 134 -11.25 7.08 -3.80
C LEU A 134 -11.15 5.93 -4.80
N LEU A 135 -12.08 4.98 -4.70
CA LEU A 135 -12.10 3.78 -5.51
C LEU A 135 -13.12 3.91 -6.64
N TYR A 136 -12.65 3.75 -7.87
CA TYR A 136 -13.49 3.89 -9.06
C TYR A 136 -13.42 2.67 -9.96
N LYS A 137 -14.55 2.29 -10.54
CA LYS A 137 -14.59 1.36 -11.68
C LYS A 137 -14.70 2.15 -12.97
N LYS A 138 -13.93 1.75 -13.97
CA LYS A 138 -14.00 2.36 -15.31
C LYS A 138 -15.34 2.00 -15.95
N THR A 139 -15.95 2.96 -16.62
CA THR A 139 -17.21 2.80 -17.34
C THR A 139 -16.97 2.59 -18.84
N ASP A 140 -17.96 2.04 -19.56
CA ASP A 140 -17.84 1.73 -21.00
C ASP A 140 -17.67 2.97 -21.86
N ASP A 141 -18.17 4.12 -21.40
CA ASP A 141 -17.99 5.44 -22.03
C ASP A 141 -16.60 6.06 -21.78
N GLY A 142 -15.72 5.34 -21.09
CA GLY A 142 -14.37 5.79 -20.74
C GLY A 142 -14.27 6.68 -19.50
N GLY A 143 -15.40 6.93 -18.82
CA GLY A 143 -15.47 7.61 -17.52
C GLY A 143 -15.13 6.70 -16.34
N TYR A 144 -15.48 7.17 -15.12
CA TYR A 144 -15.25 6.45 -13.88
C TYR A 144 -16.44 6.60 -12.94
N ARG A 145 -16.89 5.49 -12.36
CA ARG A 145 -17.96 5.43 -11.37
C ARG A 145 -17.37 5.15 -9.99
N LEU A 146 -17.67 6.02 -9.04
CA LEU A 146 -17.24 5.88 -7.64
C LEU A 146 -17.90 4.65 -7.01
N VAL A 147 -17.11 3.81 -6.36
CA VAL A 147 -17.59 2.59 -5.71
C VAL A 147 -17.21 2.50 -4.24
N GLY A 148 -16.09 3.09 -3.82
CA GLY A 148 -15.61 2.98 -2.46
C GLY A 148 -14.51 3.96 -2.11
N ALA A 149 -13.93 3.79 -0.95
CA ALA A 149 -12.77 4.51 -0.47
C ALA A 149 -11.75 3.54 0.16
N MET A 150 -10.51 3.99 0.25
CA MET A 150 -9.42 3.29 0.90
C MET A 150 -8.78 4.20 1.96
N TYR A 151 -8.51 3.63 3.12
CA TYR A 151 -7.69 4.23 4.16
C TYR A 151 -6.35 3.50 4.25
N THR A 152 -5.31 4.22 4.64
CA THR A 152 -3.97 3.65 4.77
C THR A 152 -3.37 3.91 6.14
N ASP A 153 -2.37 3.12 6.48
CA ASP A 153 -1.47 3.36 7.60
C ASP A 153 -0.02 3.08 7.17
N ARG A 154 0.94 3.41 8.04
CA ARG A 154 2.35 3.12 7.82
C ARG A 154 2.59 1.59 7.80
N VAL A 155 3.66 1.19 7.14
CA VAL A 155 4.01 -0.23 6.94
C VAL A 155 4.26 -0.98 8.25
N ASP A 156 4.78 -0.29 9.27
CA ASP A 156 5.14 -0.80 10.59
C ASP A 156 4.06 -0.60 11.66
N ALA A 157 2.84 -0.19 11.27
CA ALA A 157 1.72 -0.09 12.21
C ALA A 157 1.38 -1.48 12.77
N THR A 158 1.21 -1.56 14.07
CA THR A 158 0.78 -2.77 14.76
C THR A 158 -0.70 -3.05 14.53
N GLU A 159 -1.13 -4.30 14.66
CA GLU A 159 -2.55 -4.64 14.58
C GLU A 159 -3.40 -3.93 15.64
N ASP A 160 -2.84 -3.59 16.80
CA ASP A 160 -3.56 -2.82 17.81
C ASP A 160 -3.82 -1.39 17.35
N GLU A 161 -2.84 -0.72 16.73
CA GLU A 161 -3.01 0.60 16.12
C GLU A 161 -4.02 0.57 14.97
N LEU A 162 -3.99 -0.47 14.13
CA LEU A 162 -4.99 -0.67 13.07
C LEU A 162 -6.38 -0.86 13.65
N ASN A 163 -6.52 -1.68 14.71
CA ASN A 163 -7.78 -1.92 15.40
C ASN A 163 -8.35 -0.66 16.08
N GLU A 164 -7.48 0.25 16.54
CA GLU A 164 -7.92 1.55 17.06
C GLU A 164 -8.55 2.43 15.98
N ARG A 165 -8.09 2.33 14.73
CA ARG A 165 -8.65 3.07 13.61
C ARG A 165 -9.95 2.45 13.11
N ILE A 166 -9.90 1.18 12.75
CA ILE A 166 -11.04 0.40 12.23
C ILE A 166 -11.04 -0.97 12.91
N PRO A 167 -12.13 -1.37 13.60
CA PRO A 167 -12.14 -2.60 14.37
C PRO A 167 -11.81 -3.84 13.52
N LEU A 168 -10.82 -4.62 13.95
CA LEU A 168 -10.41 -5.87 13.32
C LEU A 168 -11.46 -6.99 13.47
N SER A 169 -12.50 -6.79 14.26
CA SER A 169 -13.67 -7.68 14.29
C SER A 169 -14.61 -7.47 13.11
N ILE A 170 -14.44 -6.37 12.36
CA ILE A 170 -15.33 -5.94 11.26
C ILE A 170 -14.59 -5.94 9.92
N ALA A 171 -13.38 -5.41 9.88
CA ALA A 171 -12.61 -5.23 8.66
C ALA A 171 -11.22 -5.82 8.77
N ARG A 172 -10.68 -6.32 7.68
CA ARG A 172 -9.29 -6.75 7.57
C ARG A 172 -8.48 -5.67 6.88
N TRP A 173 -7.36 -5.32 7.51
CA TRP A 173 -6.32 -4.57 6.84
C TRP A 173 -5.43 -5.52 6.04
N HIS A 174 -4.90 -5.05 4.92
CA HIS A 174 -3.98 -5.82 4.11
C HIS A 174 -2.75 -5.00 3.70
N GLN A 175 -1.68 -5.69 3.37
CA GLN A 175 -0.47 -5.14 2.76
C GLN A 175 -0.16 -5.91 1.49
N HIS A 176 0.34 -5.22 0.48
CA HIS A 176 0.97 -5.87 -0.66
C HIS A 176 2.43 -6.17 -0.34
N ILE A 177 2.79 -7.44 -0.43
CA ILE A 177 4.11 -7.97 -0.08
C ILE A 177 4.75 -8.68 -1.28
N ASN A 178 6.04 -8.99 -1.15
CA ASN A 178 6.78 -9.86 -2.06
C ASN A 178 6.74 -9.41 -3.54
N PHE A 179 6.78 -8.11 -3.77
CA PHE A 179 6.73 -7.57 -5.12
C PHE A 179 8.09 -7.74 -5.83
N CYS A 180 8.10 -8.47 -6.94
CA CYS A 180 9.25 -8.52 -7.82
C CYS A 180 9.08 -7.57 -9.00
N LYS A 181 9.93 -6.53 -9.06
CA LYS A 181 9.98 -5.62 -10.19
C LYS A 181 10.80 -6.24 -11.31
N ALA A 182 10.23 -6.34 -12.51
CA ALA A 182 10.94 -6.85 -13.68
C ALA A 182 12.16 -5.99 -14.05
N PRO A 183 13.19 -6.59 -14.62
CA PRO A 183 14.28 -5.85 -15.26
C PRO A 183 13.78 -5.03 -16.45
N PRO A 184 14.54 -4.04 -16.92
CA PRO A 184 14.18 -3.25 -18.10
C PRO A 184 13.85 -4.12 -19.31
N GLY A 185 12.84 -3.73 -20.07
CA GLY A 185 12.42 -4.42 -21.30
C GLY A 185 11.39 -5.55 -21.11
N GLN A 186 11.13 -6.03 -19.87
CA GLN A 186 10.24 -7.15 -19.59
C GLN A 186 8.82 -6.73 -19.15
N LYS A 187 8.28 -5.61 -19.64
CA LYS A 187 6.95 -5.13 -19.25
C LYS A 187 5.82 -6.13 -19.53
N ALA A 188 5.92 -6.91 -20.60
CA ALA A 188 4.91 -7.91 -20.92
C ALA A 188 4.76 -9.00 -19.85
N ALA A 189 5.83 -9.29 -19.10
CA ALA A 189 5.84 -10.31 -18.05
C ALA A 189 5.10 -9.93 -16.77
N TYR A 190 4.47 -8.75 -16.70
CA TYR A 190 3.54 -8.35 -15.65
C TYR A 190 2.10 -8.79 -15.91
N PHE A 191 1.78 -9.27 -17.11
CA PHE A 191 0.40 -9.43 -17.56
C PHE A 191 0.14 -10.85 -18.07
N GLY A 192 -1.14 -11.21 -18.10
CA GLY A 192 -1.61 -12.50 -18.60
C GLY A 192 -1.55 -13.62 -17.56
N PRO A 193 -2.01 -14.82 -17.94
CA PRO A 193 -2.08 -15.98 -17.04
C PRO A 193 -0.70 -16.47 -16.58
N ASP A 194 0.34 -16.20 -17.36
CA ASP A 194 1.74 -16.58 -17.06
C ASP A 194 2.57 -15.41 -16.53
N ALA A 195 1.94 -14.40 -15.93
CA ALA A 195 2.65 -13.28 -15.34
C ALA A 195 3.70 -13.76 -14.33
N LYS A 196 4.94 -13.27 -14.45
CA LYS A 196 6.05 -13.61 -13.56
C LYS A 196 6.30 -12.55 -12.51
N PHE A 197 6.11 -11.27 -12.86
CA PHE A 197 6.44 -10.12 -12.04
C PHE A 197 5.20 -9.37 -11.55
N GLY A 198 5.36 -8.56 -10.52
CA GLY A 198 4.29 -7.73 -9.98
C GLY A 198 3.44 -8.46 -8.96
N LEU A 199 2.34 -7.83 -8.54
CA LEU A 199 1.46 -8.36 -7.50
C LEU A 199 0.60 -9.56 -7.94
N ARG A 200 0.58 -9.87 -9.23
CA ARG A 200 -0.11 -11.04 -9.82
C ARG A 200 0.87 -12.03 -10.43
N GLY A 201 2.17 -11.79 -10.26
CA GLY A 201 3.21 -12.63 -10.82
C GLY A 201 3.42 -13.90 -10.00
N SER A 202 4.03 -14.91 -10.61
CA SER A 202 4.38 -16.17 -9.94
C SER A 202 5.61 -16.03 -9.02
N ILE A 203 6.38 -14.95 -9.13
CA ILE A 203 7.60 -14.71 -8.35
C ILE A 203 7.25 -13.98 -7.06
N ALA A 204 7.19 -14.72 -5.95
CA ALA A 204 6.81 -14.23 -4.63
C ALA A 204 7.93 -14.34 -3.57
N THR A 205 9.16 -14.67 -3.96
CA THR A 205 10.30 -14.75 -3.04
C THR A 205 11.48 -13.93 -3.54
N GLN A 206 12.32 -13.48 -2.63
CA GLN A 206 13.52 -12.72 -2.97
C GLN A 206 14.45 -13.53 -3.88
N GLY A 207 14.76 -14.78 -3.54
CA GLY A 207 15.68 -15.61 -4.32
C GLY A 207 15.17 -15.86 -5.73
N ALA A 208 13.86 -16.13 -5.92
CA ALA A 208 13.29 -16.28 -7.26
C ALA A 208 13.32 -14.97 -8.06
N CYS A 209 13.13 -13.82 -7.38
CA CYS A 209 13.20 -12.51 -8.01
C CYS A 209 14.62 -12.18 -8.48
N GLU A 210 15.62 -12.45 -7.66
CA GLU A 210 17.05 -12.27 -8.01
C GLU A 210 17.46 -13.20 -9.15
N ALA A 211 17.06 -14.48 -9.10
CA ALA A 211 17.30 -15.42 -10.19
C ALA A 211 16.69 -14.96 -11.51
N ALA A 212 15.57 -14.24 -11.47
CA ALA A 212 14.92 -13.62 -12.63
C ALA A 212 15.49 -12.22 -12.97
N GLN A 213 16.62 -11.82 -12.34
CA GLN A 213 17.25 -10.50 -12.51
C GLN A 213 16.31 -9.33 -12.17
N GLY A 214 15.28 -9.57 -11.35
CA GLY A 214 14.36 -8.58 -10.85
C GLY A 214 14.87 -7.84 -9.62
N LYS A 215 14.12 -6.82 -9.19
CA LYS A 215 14.34 -6.14 -7.93
C LYS A 215 13.21 -6.46 -6.97
N PHE A 216 13.54 -7.10 -5.85
CA PHE A 216 12.58 -7.51 -4.84
C PHE A 216 12.26 -6.37 -3.87
N TYR A 217 10.98 -6.27 -3.50
CA TYR A 217 10.46 -5.37 -2.49
C TYR A 217 9.58 -6.18 -1.53
N PRO A 218 10.00 -6.37 -0.27
CA PRO A 218 9.23 -7.13 0.71
C PRO A 218 7.87 -6.50 1.00
N HIS A 219 7.79 -5.17 1.00
CA HIS A 219 6.55 -4.40 1.09
C HIS A 219 6.51 -3.35 -0.02
N VAL A 220 5.33 -3.14 -0.61
CA VAL A 220 5.17 -2.14 -1.68
C VAL A 220 4.57 -0.85 -1.13
N PHE A 221 3.60 -0.98 -0.22
CA PHE A 221 2.88 0.11 0.42
C PHE A 221 2.75 -0.16 1.92
N GLY A 222 2.14 0.78 2.65
CA GLY A 222 1.70 0.54 4.03
C GLY A 222 0.45 -0.33 4.09
N TRP A 223 -0.15 -0.42 5.27
CA TRP A 223 -1.43 -1.07 5.47
C TRP A 223 -2.55 -0.35 4.73
N MET A 224 -3.50 -1.11 4.21
CA MET A 224 -4.66 -0.63 3.47
C MET A 224 -5.92 -1.34 3.94
N VAL A 225 -7.04 -0.61 3.91
CA VAL A 225 -8.38 -1.16 4.13
C VAL A 225 -9.36 -0.48 3.19
N HIS A 226 -10.22 -1.26 2.56
CA HIS A 226 -11.25 -0.76 1.66
C HIS A 226 -12.59 -0.64 2.39
N VAL A 227 -13.40 0.32 1.99
CA VAL A 227 -14.79 0.47 2.40
C VAL A 227 -15.67 0.81 1.21
N TYR A 228 -16.77 0.10 1.06
CA TYR A 228 -17.75 0.26 -0.02
C TYR A 228 -19.10 0.69 0.57
N PRO A 229 -19.27 1.97 0.94
CA PRO A 229 -20.42 2.42 1.73
C PRO A 229 -21.74 2.48 0.95
N TYR A 230 -21.72 2.17 -0.34
CA TYR A 230 -22.92 2.05 -1.19
C TYR A 230 -23.37 0.60 -1.38
N GLU A 231 -22.59 -0.37 -0.88
CA GLU A 231 -23.00 -1.77 -0.90
C GLU A 231 -24.18 -2.02 0.03
N THR A 232 -25.10 -2.87 -0.41
CA THR A 232 -26.32 -3.22 0.33
C THR A 232 -26.12 -4.45 1.20
N ASP A 233 -25.26 -5.37 0.80
CA ASP A 233 -24.86 -6.51 1.62
C ASP A 233 -23.77 -6.07 2.62
N PRO A 234 -24.02 -6.19 3.95
CA PRO A 234 -23.05 -5.84 4.96
C PRO A 234 -21.68 -6.54 4.82
N LYS A 235 -21.66 -7.73 4.23
CA LYS A 235 -20.43 -8.50 3.99
C LYS A 235 -19.50 -7.82 2.99
N ASN A 236 -20.08 -7.07 2.04
CA ASN A 236 -19.33 -6.41 0.97
C ASN A 236 -18.84 -5.02 1.37
N ILE A 237 -19.38 -4.43 2.45
CA ILE A 237 -18.99 -3.06 2.89
C ILE A 237 -17.50 -2.99 3.20
N TRP A 238 -16.91 -4.02 3.78
CA TRP A 238 -15.51 -4.09 4.19
C TRP A 238 -14.74 -5.19 3.44
N SER A 239 -15.11 -5.47 2.20
CA SER A 239 -14.41 -6.49 1.42
C SER A 239 -12.98 -6.06 1.11
N THR A 240 -12.07 -7.03 1.16
CA THR A 240 -10.64 -6.82 0.85
C THR A 240 -10.30 -7.11 -0.61
N ASN A 241 -11.18 -7.80 -1.31
CA ASN A 241 -10.91 -8.33 -2.64
C ASN A 241 -11.49 -7.45 -3.74
N ASP A 242 -10.61 -6.84 -4.52
CA ASP A 242 -10.96 -6.25 -5.81
C ASP A 242 -11.44 -7.32 -6.81
N ASP A 243 -11.12 -8.60 -6.56
CA ASP A 243 -11.40 -9.74 -7.44
C ASP A 243 -12.63 -10.56 -7.02
N ASP A 244 -13.07 -10.54 -5.75
CA ASP A 244 -14.26 -11.31 -5.29
C ASP A 244 -15.59 -10.80 -5.84
N GLN A 245 -15.64 -9.59 -6.34
CA GLN A 245 -16.82 -9.04 -7.03
C GLN A 245 -17.04 -9.66 -8.42
N GLY A 246 -16.11 -10.48 -8.91
CA GLY A 246 -16.15 -11.11 -10.24
C GLY A 246 -16.28 -12.64 -10.24
N HIS A 247 -16.06 -13.32 -9.10
CA HIS A 247 -16.01 -14.78 -9.07
C HIS A 247 -17.30 -15.47 -8.58
N ASP A 248 -18.22 -14.75 -7.94
CA ASP A 248 -19.50 -15.35 -7.48
C ASP A 248 -20.48 -15.67 -8.63
N ASN A 249 -20.13 -15.40 -9.89
CA ASN A 249 -20.95 -15.76 -11.06
C ASN A 249 -20.33 -16.84 -11.96
N MET A 250 -19.32 -17.58 -11.50
CA MET A 250 -18.95 -18.82 -12.17
C MET A 250 -19.86 -19.94 -11.67
N ASP A 251 -20.90 -20.20 -12.42
CA ASP A 251 -21.75 -21.36 -12.29
C ASP A 251 -20.91 -22.66 -12.36
N HIS A 252 -20.63 -23.23 -11.20
CA HIS A 252 -19.91 -24.50 -11.06
C HIS A 252 -20.72 -25.71 -11.56
N SER A 253 -21.91 -25.51 -12.14
CA SER A 253 -22.76 -26.60 -12.67
C SER A 253 -22.33 -27.13 -14.03
N ALA A 254 -21.33 -26.54 -14.69
CA ALA A 254 -20.87 -26.89 -16.03
C ALA A 254 -19.52 -27.63 -16.09
N MET A 255 -19.10 -28.35 -15.08
CA MET A 255 -17.97 -29.29 -15.21
C MET A 255 -18.50 -30.69 -15.54
N PRO A 256 -18.27 -31.22 -16.77
CA PRO A 256 -18.57 -32.62 -17.08
C PRO A 256 -17.66 -33.53 -16.28
N GLY A 257 -18.25 -34.54 -15.63
CA GLY A 257 -17.63 -35.44 -14.69
C GLY A 257 -16.28 -36.02 -15.14
N MET A 258 -15.27 -35.88 -14.28
CA MET A 258 -14.13 -36.78 -14.27
C MET A 258 -14.50 -37.99 -13.44
N ASN A 259 -14.85 -39.09 -14.12
CA ASN A 259 -14.87 -40.42 -13.53
C ASN A 259 -13.44 -40.81 -13.17
N MET A 260 -13.14 -40.97 -11.88
CA MET A 260 -11.99 -41.76 -11.44
C MET A 260 -12.34 -43.24 -11.53
N GLN A 261 -11.63 -43.96 -12.36
CA GLN A 261 -11.36 -45.39 -12.22
C GLN A 261 -9.93 -45.54 -11.75
#